data_6ddb7646f633ceed285ba2744beb4480
#
_entry.id   6ddb7646f633ceed285ba2744beb4480
#
_cell.length_a   1.000
_cell.length_b   1.000
_cell.length_c   1.000
_cell.angle_alpha   90.00
_cell.angle_beta   90.00
_cell.angle_gamma   90.00
#
_symmetry.space_group_name_H-M   'P 1'
#
loop_
_entity.id
_entity.type
_entity.pdbx_description
1 polymer ?
#
loop_
_entity_poly.entity_id
_entity_poly.type
_entity_poly.pdbx_seq_one_letter_code
_entity_poly.pdbx_strand_id
1 'polypeptide(L)'
;LLVVSDEAYDRLLYDGLEHRSIASEPGMRDRTVILGSFSKTYSMTGWRIGYLAGPAEVIRGMALLQQSFVLSVNSFAQWGAVEAMTGPQDCVEEMRQQFDIRRKAMMEALSTIPNVSFAAPKGAFYIYLNHEKTGLDPVRFCAKLLDEYYVACVPGSEYGPYAGCNTRLS
;
A
#
# COMPACT_ATOMS: atom_id res chain seq x y z
N LEU A 1 -21.04 3.41 13.46
CA LEU A 1 -20.29 3.10 12.24
C LEU A 1 -19.03 2.31 12.60
N LEU A 2 -18.79 1.18 11.93
CA LEU A 2 -17.55 0.41 12.00
C LEU A 2 -16.57 0.98 10.98
N VAL A 3 -15.30 1.10 11.36
CA VAL A 3 -14.20 1.53 10.48
C VAL A 3 -13.30 0.34 10.22
N VAL A 4 -12.91 0.15 8.97
CA VAL A 4 -11.86 -0.78 8.55
C VAL A 4 -10.71 0.05 8.02
N SER A 5 -9.55 -0.02 8.67
CA SER A 5 -8.34 0.74 8.33
C SER A 5 -7.29 -0.20 7.76
N ASP A 6 -7.00 -0.08 6.46
CA ASP A 6 -5.89 -0.81 5.84
C ASP A 6 -4.59 -0.05 6.08
N GLU A 7 -3.73 -0.60 6.95
CA GLU A 7 -2.48 0.02 7.39
C GLU A 7 -1.25 -0.73 6.84
N ALA A 8 -1.38 -1.37 5.66
CA ALA A 8 -0.33 -2.18 5.05
C ALA A 8 0.98 -1.43 4.73
N TYR A 9 0.97 -0.09 4.77
CA TYR A 9 2.13 0.77 4.51
C TYR A 9 2.59 1.57 5.74
N ASP A 10 2.24 1.15 6.94
CA ASP A 10 2.53 1.83 8.21
C ASP A 10 4.02 2.13 8.44
N ARG A 11 4.92 1.31 7.90
CA ARG A 11 6.39 1.46 8.00
C ARG A 11 7.04 2.12 6.77
N LEU A 12 6.29 2.34 5.70
CA LEU A 12 6.81 2.97 4.48
C LEU A 12 6.38 4.44 4.43
N LEU A 13 6.95 5.23 5.32
CA LEU A 13 6.74 6.67 5.42
C LEU A 13 8.06 7.42 5.23
N TYR A 14 7.97 8.65 4.72
CA TYR A 14 9.13 9.45 4.34
C TYR A 14 9.09 10.82 5.01
N ASP A 15 10.18 11.56 4.88
CA ASP A 15 10.30 12.95 5.33
C ASP A 15 10.05 13.12 6.84
N GLY A 16 10.44 12.11 7.66
CA GLY A 16 10.28 12.14 9.12
C GLY A 16 8.85 11.96 9.61
N LEU A 17 7.93 11.55 8.75
CA LEU A 17 6.56 11.28 9.15
C LEU A 17 6.42 9.96 9.89
N GLU A 18 5.56 9.95 10.88
CA GLU A 18 5.18 8.77 11.65
C GLU A 18 3.77 8.31 11.29
N HIS A 19 3.56 6.99 11.33
CA HIS A 19 2.22 6.43 11.13
C HIS A 19 1.29 6.82 12.27
N ARG A 20 0.08 7.23 11.91
CA ARG A 20 -0.98 7.52 12.87
C ARG A 20 -2.21 6.71 12.53
N SER A 21 -2.43 5.64 13.30
CA SER A 21 -3.62 4.82 13.14
C SER A 21 -4.88 5.58 13.56
N ILE A 22 -5.95 5.46 12.78
CA ILE A 22 -7.26 6.01 13.17
C ILE A 22 -7.77 5.37 14.48
N ALA A 23 -7.35 4.16 14.81
CA ALA A 23 -7.71 3.51 16.07
C ALA A 23 -7.11 4.21 17.31
N SER A 24 -6.09 5.08 17.14
CA SER A 24 -5.53 5.89 18.22
C SER A 24 -6.31 7.17 18.53
N GLU A 25 -7.27 7.54 17.67
CA GLU A 25 -8.10 8.73 17.89
C GLU A 25 -9.14 8.47 18.99
N PRO A 26 -9.54 9.50 19.75
CA PRO A 26 -10.54 9.37 20.80
C PRO A 26 -11.83 8.72 20.33
N GLY A 27 -12.28 7.66 20.98
CA GLY A 27 -13.52 6.93 20.68
C GLY A 27 -13.47 6.05 19.44
N MET A 28 -12.30 5.91 18.79
CA MET A 28 -12.17 5.10 17.57
C MET A 28 -11.75 3.65 17.83
N ARG A 29 -11.06 3.37 18.93
CA ARG A 29 -10.52 2.03 19.24
C ARG A 29 -11.60 0.93 19.22
N ASP A 30 -12.77 1.21 19.81
CA ASP A 30 -13.84 0.24 19.97
C ASP A 30 -14.71 0.05 18.71
N ARG A 31 -14.36 0.73 17.64
CA ARG A 31 -15.07 0.68 16.34
C ARG A 31 -14.16 0.57 15.14
N THR A 32 -12.87 0.32 15.34
CA THR A 32 -11.91 0.20 14.25
C THR A 32 -11.33 -1.21 14.20
N VAL A 33 -11.31 -1.78 13.00
CA VAL A 33 -10.53 -2.97 12.67
C VAL A 33 -9.34 -2.53 11.82
N ILE A 34 -8.14 -2.80 12.32
CA ILE A 34 -6.89 -2.56 11.60
C ILE A 34 -6.57 -3.81 10.76
N LEU A 35 -6.23 -3.60 9.50
CA LEU A 35 -5.66 -4.62 8.62
C LEU A 35 -4.16 -4.35 8.54
N GLY A 36 -3.36 -5.25 9.09
CA GLY A 36 -1.90 -5.22 9.00
C GLY A 36 -1.39 -6.28 8.01
N SER A 37 -0.28 -5.99 7.34
CA SER A 37 0.30 -6.87 6.34
C SER A 37 1.80 -7.01 6.48
N PHE A 38 2.31 -8.23 6.38
CA PHE A 38 3.76 -8.50 6.29
C PHE A 38 4.31 -8.26 4.88
N SER A 39 3.42 -8.19 3.89
CA SER A 39 3.79 -8.14 2.48
C SER A 39 4.71 -6.97 2.12
N LYS A 40 4.46 -5.79 2.69
CA LYS A 40 5.17 -4.56 2.31
C LYS A 40 6.29 -4.24 3.29
N THR A 41 5.99 -4.29 4.58
CA THR A 41 6.95 -4.00 5.65
C THR A 41 8.15 -4.94 5.65
N TYR A 42 7.93 -6.23 5.36
CA TYR A 42 8.97 -7.26 5.42
C TYR A 42 9.28 -7.92 4.06
N SER A 43 8.80 -7.35 2.96
CA SER A 43 8.94 -7.95 1.61
C SER A 43 8.40 -9.38 1.50
N MET A 44 7.38 -9.73 2.27
CA MET A 44 6.81 -11.07 2.37
C MET A 44 5.56 -11.24 1.49
N THR A 45 5.55 -10.69 0.28
CA THR A 45 4.37 -10.73 -0.59
C THR A 45 3.92 -12.14 -0.95
N GLY A 46 4.86 -13.04 -1.21
CA GLY A 46 4.60 -14.45 -1.56
C GLY A 46 4.17 -15.32 -0.36
N TRP A 47 4.39 -14.88 0.86
CA TRP A 47 4.05 -15.62 2.08
C TRP A 47 2.55 -15.61 2.40
N ARG A 48 1.80 -14.67 1.81
CA ARG A 48 0.35 -14.51 1.97
C ARG A 48 -0.11 -14.43 3.42
N ILE A 49 0.53 -13.57 4.21
CA ILE A 49 0.25 -13.41 5.64
C ILE A 49 0.02 -11.94 6.01
N GLY A 50 -0.94 -11.73 6.89
CA GLY A 50 -1.29 -10.47 7.52
C GLY A 50 -2.03 -10.72 8.83
N TYR A 51 -2.50 -9.69 9.46
CA TYR A 51 -3.24 -9.78 10.72
C TYR A 51 -4.38 -8.76 10.78
N LEU A 52 -5.34 -9.05 11.65
CA LEU A 52 -6.43 -8.16 12.01
C LEU A 52 -6.33 -7.82 13.50
N ALA A 53 -6.53 -6.57 13.83
CA ALA A 53 -6.65 -6.12 15.21
C ALA A 53 -7.88 -5.22 15.37
N GLY A 54 -8.71 -5.49 16.39
CA GLY A 54 -9.95 -4.72 16.58
C GLY A 54 -10.81 -5.27 17.72
N PRO A 55 -12.07 -4.80 17.82
CA PRO A 55 -12.99 -5.25 18.87
C PRO A 55 -13.19 -6.77 18.82
N ALA A 56 -13.11 -7.42 19.99
CA ALA A 56 -13.10 -8.88 20.11
C ALA A 56 -14.32 -9.56 19.46
N GLU A 57 -15.48 -8.94 19.52
CA GLU A 57 -16.72 -9.46 18.90
C GLU A 57 -16.60 -9.50 17.38
N VAL A 58 -16.10 -8.43 16.78
CA VAL A 58 -15.89 -8.34 15.33
C VAL A 58 -14.82 -9.34 14.88
N ILE A 59 -13.69 -9.42 15.60
CA ILE A 59 -12.62 -10.36 15.28
C ILE A 59 -13.08 -11.82 15.38
N ARG A 60 -13.91 -12.17 16.36
CA ARG A 60 -14.49 -13.52 16.42
C ARG A 60 -15.35 -13.86 15.21
N GLY A 61 -16.17 -12.93 14.74
CA GLY A 61 -16.96 -13.10 13.51
C GLY A 61 -16.07 -13.29 12.27
N MET A 62 -15.04 -12.47 12.15
CA MET A 62 -14.06 -12.57 11.05
C MET A 62 -13.28 -13.89 11.06
N ALA A 63 -12.91 -14.40 12.26
CA ALA A 63 -12.23 -15.69 12.40
C ALA A 63 -13.11 -16.87 11.93
N LEU A 64 -14.41 -16.85 12.23
CA LEU A 64 -15.36 -17.85 11.73
C LEU A 64 -15.48 -17.82 10.21
N LEU A 65 -15.55 -16.64 9.62
CA LEU A 65 -15.56 -16.49 8.16
C LEU A 65 -14.26 -16.98 7.53
N GLN A 66 -13.12 -16.61 8.08
CA GLN A 66 -11.82 -17.08 7.60
C GLN A 66 -11.71 -18.60 7.63
N GLN A 67 -12.16 -19.25 8.71
CA GLN A 67 -12.16 -20.71 8.82
C GLN A 67 -13.01 -21.35 7.71
N SER A 68 -14.11 -20.73 7.33
CA SER A 68 -14.98 -21.23 6.27
C SER A 68 -14.42 -21.03 4.85
N PHE A 69 -13.68 -19.93 4.61
CA PHE A 69 -13.17 -19.60 3.28
C PHE A 69 -11.77 -20.11 3.00
N VAL A 70 -10.89 -20.11 4.02
CA VAL A 70 -9.45 -20.33 3.85
C VAL A 70 -8.95 -21.50 4.70
N LEU A 71 -9.77 -22.02 5.63
CA LEU A 71 -9.43 -23.00 6.66
C LEU A 71 -8.41 -22.47 7.66
N SER A 72 -7.14 -22.41 7.30
CA SER A 72 -6.07 -21.92 8.19
C SER A 72 -4.98 -21.19 7.42
N VAL A 73 -4.32 -20.25 8.10
CA VAL A 73 -3.10 -19.64 7.59
C VAL A 73 -1.97 -20.67 7.63
N ASN A 74 -1.14 -20.67 6.60
CA ASN A 74 0.02 -21.55 6.50
C ASN A 74 0.90 -21.47 7.75
N SER A 75 1.20 -22.62 8.38
CA SER A 75 1.87 -22.67 9.69
C SER A 75 3.32 -22.17 9.64
N PHE A 76 4.09 -22.49 8.62
CA PHE A 76 5.46 -21.98 8.54
C PHE A 76 5.51 -20.48 8.23
N ALA A 77 4.54 -19.94 7.50
CA ALA A 77 4.42 -18.50 7.31
C ALA A 77 4.13 -17.76 8.63
N GLN A 78 3.35 -18.37 9.54
CA GLN A 78 3.12 -17.81 10.88
C GLN A 78 4.42 -17.73 11.70
N TRP A 79 5.27 -18.76 11.65
CA TRP A 79 6.57 -18.72 12.32
C TRP A 79 7.51 -17.68 11.69
N GLY A 80 7.48 -17.54 10.36
CA GLY A 80 8.19 -16.46 9.67
C GLY A 80 7.69 -15.07 10.09
N ALA A 81 6.38 -14.91 10.32
CA ALA A 81 5.80 -13.67 10.81
C ALA A 81 6.21 -13.36 12.27
N VAL A 82 6.31 -14.38 13.13
CA VAL A 82 6.82 -14.21 14.50
C VAL A 82 8.25 -13.68 14.45
N GLU A 83 9.13 -14.30 13.67
CA GLU A 83 10.51 -13.83 13.51
C GLU A 83 10.57 -12.42 12.95
N ALA A 84 9.78 -12.09 11.93
CA ALA A 84 9.71 -10.75 11.35
C ALA A 84 9.33 -9.68 12.38
N MET A 85 8.43 -9.99 13.32
CA MET A 85 7.98 -9.05 14.35
C MET A 85 8.91 -8.95 15.56
N THR A 86 9.61 -10.03 15.92
CA THR A 86 10.41 -10.10 17.15
C THR A 86 11.92 -10.00 16.92
N GLY A 87 12.35 -10.26 15.69
CA GLY A 87 13.75 -10.14 15.27
C GLY A 87 14.20 -8.69 15.04
N PRO A 88 15.45 -8.49 14.61
CA PRO A 88 15.99 -7.16 14.30
C PRO A 88 15.18 -6.45 13.22
N GLN A 89 14.96 -5.15 13.38
CA GLN A 89 14.16 -4.33 12.48
C GLN A 89 15.00 -3.50 11.47
N ASP A 90 16.31 -3.66 11.48
CA ASP A 90 17.23 -2.89 10.63
C ASP A 90 16.91 -3.06 9.14
N CYS A 91 16.51 -4.28 8.72
CA CYS A 91 16.13 -4.56 7.35
C CYS A 91 14.90 -3.76 6.88
N VAL A 92 13.98 -3.42 7.78
CA VAL A 92 12.81 -2.60 7.47
C VAL A 92 13.24 -1.16 7.18
N GLU A 93 14.14 -0.62 8.01
CA GLU A 93 14.66 0.74 7.82
C GLU A 93 15.54 0.84 6.57
N GLU A 94 16.41 -0.13 6.32
CA GLU A 94 17.21 -0.19 5.08
C GLU A 94 16.33 -0.21 3.84
N MET A 95 15.28 -1.02 3.84
CA MET A 95 14.33 -1.10 2.72
C MET A 95 13.56 0.22 2.54
N ARG A 96 13.12 0.85 3.64
CA ARG A 96 12.45 2.16 3.60
C ARG A 96 13.36 3.22 2.96
N GLN A 97 14.65 3.23 3.33
CA GLN A 97 15.64 4.14 2.76
C GLN A 97 15.82 3.91 1.25
N GLN A 98 15.87 2.66 0.80
CA GLN A 98 15.95 2.33 -0.63
C GLN A 98 14.71 2.80 -1.39
N PHE A 99 13.53 2.65 -0.81
CA PHE A 99 12.29 3.19 -1.41
C PHE A 99 12.29 4.72 -1.44
N ASP A 100 12.84 5.40 -0.43
CA ASP A 100 12.94 6.85 -0.44
C ASP A 100 13.90 7.37 -1.52
N ILE A 101 15.03 6.70 -1.73
CA ILE A 101 15.96 7.00 -2.83
C ILE A 101 15.24 6.87 -4.18
N ARG A 102 14.54 5.76 -4.41
CA ARG A 102 13.80 5.53 -5.65
C ARG A 102 12.65 6.54 -5.83
N ARG A 103 11.93 6.86 -4.75
CA ARG A 103 10.88 7.89 -4.73
C ARG A 103 11.44 9.23 -5.23
N LYS A 104 12.54 9.68 -4.66
CA LYS A 104 13.18 10.95 -5.01
C LYS A 104 13.65 10.97 -6.45
N ALA A 105 14.32 9.91 -6.90
CA ALA A 105 14.76 9.78 -8.29
C ALA A 105 13.60 9.80 -9.29
N MET A 106 12.49 9.09 -8.97
CA MET A 106 11.30 9.09 -9.82
C MET A 106 10.61 10.46 -9.85
N MET A 107 10.48 11.13 -8.71
CA MET A 107 9.91 12.49 -8.65
C MET A 107 10.75 13.48 -9.46
N GLU A 108 12.07 13.42 -9.35
CA GLU A 108 12.99 14.25 -10.12
C GLU A 108 12.80 14.02 -11.64
N ALA A 109 12.83 12.76 -12.07
CA ALA A 109 12.63 12.40 -13.46
C ALA A 109 11.27 12.86 -13.99
N LEU A 110 10.19 12.59 -13.28
CA LEU A 110 8.84 12.97 -13.69
C LEU A 110 8.62 14.48 -13.72
N SER A 111 9.32 15.24 -12.88
CA SER A 111 9.21 16.71 -12.84
C SER A 111 9.74 17.39 -14.13
N THR A 112 10.57 16.69 -14.88
CA THR A 112 11.11 17.19 -16.17
C THR A 112 10.16 16.92 -17.35
N ILE A 113 9.14 16.08 -17.19
CA ILE A 113 8.25 15.68 -18.27
C ILE A 113 7.11 16.71 -18.40
N PRO A 114 6.93 17.32 -19.58
CA PRO A 114 5.83 18.24 -19.82
C PRO A 114 4.48 17.51 -19.81
N ASN A 115 3.42 18.24 -19.49
CA ASN A 115 2.03 17.77 -19.54
C ASN A 115 1.65 16.68 -18.53
N VAL A 116 2.51 16.39 -17.54
CA VAL A 116 2.19 15.53 -16.41
C VAL A 116 2.39 16.28 -15.09
N SER A 117 1.70 15.83 -14.06
CA SER A 117 1.87 16.37 -12.70
C SER A 117 1.55 15.31 -11.66
N PHE A 118 2.05 15.47 -10.45
CA PHE A 118 1.80 14.55 -9.34
C PHE A 118 1.93 15.28 -8.01
N ALA A 119 1.25 14.78 -6.98
CA ALA A 119 1.52 15.15 -5.60
C ALA A 119 2.72 14.34 -5.09
N ALA A 120 3.66 14.97 -4.40
CA ALA A 120 4.79 14.26 -3.79
C ALA A 120 4.26 13.21 -2.78
N PRO A 121 4.50 11.91 -3.00
CA PRO A 121 4.03 10.88 -2.09
C PRO A 121 4.83 10.92 -0.80
N LYS A 122 4.13 10.84 0.33
CA LYS A 122 4.71 10.85 1.67
C LYS A 122 4.77 9.46 2.31
N GLY A 123 4.28 8.44 1.61
CA GLY A 123 4.28 7.04 2.05
C GLY A 123 4.10 6.10 0.88
N ALA A 124 4.17 4.79 1.16
CA ALA A 124 4.13 3.72 0.18
C ALA A 124 5.24 3.82 -0.88
N PHE A 125 5.10 3.18 -2.02
CA PHE A 125 6.04 3.23 -3.14
C PHE A 125 5.32 3.52 -4.47
N TYR A 126 4.28 4.37 -4.40
CA TYR A 126 3.48 4.74 -5.58
C TYR A 126 3.59 6.23 -5.86
N ILE A 127 3.56 6.57 -7.15
CA ILE A 127 3.26 7.92 -7.62
C ILE A 127 1.95 7.86 -8.40
N TYR A 128 1.03 8.74 -8.06
CA TYR A 128 -0.23 8.90 -8.79
C TYR A 128 -0.09 10.07 -9.75
N LEU A 129 0.18 9.74 -11.01
CA LEU A 129 0.55 10.66 -12.05
C LEU A 129 -0.70 11.17 -12.76
N ASN A 130 -0.93 12.47 -12.75
CA ASN A 130 -1.93 13.12 -13.61
C ASN A 130 -1.34 13.38 -15.00
N HIS A 131 -2.04 12.95 -16.03
CA HIS A 131 -1.64 13.10 -17.43
C HIS A 131 -2.77 13.70 -18.31
N GLU A 132 -3.73 14.40 -17.71
CA GLU A 132 -4.88 15.01 -18.39
C GLU A 132 -4.49 15.84 -19.62
N LYS A 133 -3.40 16.59 -19.50
CA LYS A 133 -2.89 17.45 -20.59
C LYS A 133 -2.37 16.68 -21.80
N THR A 134 -2.23 15.37 -21.71
CA THR A 134 -1.87 14.52 -22.88
C THR A 134 -3.06 14.23 -23.78
N GLY A 135 -4.29 14.47 -23.31
CA GLY A 135 -5.53 14.17 -24.03
C GLY A 135 -5.87 12.69 -24.13
N LEU A 136 -5.11 11.81 -23.47
CA LEU A 136 -5.37 10.37 -23.46
C LEU A 136 -6.15 9.98 -22.21
N ASP A 137 -7.13 9.10 -22.37
CA ASP A 137 -7.77 8.45 -21.23
C ASP A 137 -6.78 7.48 -20.53
N PRO A 138 -6.99 7.15 -19.24
CA PRO A 138 -6.03 6.35 -18.46
C PRO A 138 -5.72 4.98 -19.06
N VAL A 139 -6.70 4.31 -19.64
CA VAL A 139 -6.52 2.96 -20.21
C VAL A 139 -5.64 3.04 -21.46
N ARG A 140 -5.93 3.98 -22.36
CA ARG A 140 -5.12 4.21 -23.57
C ARG A 140 -3.72 4.69 -23.22
N PHE A 141 -3.58 5.55 -22.22
CA PHE A 141 -2.27 6.01 -21.75
C PHE A 141 -1.41 4.82 -21.26
N CYS A 142 -1.98 3.96 -20.40
CA CYS A 142 -1.26 2.78 -19.90
C CYS A 142 -0.96 1.77 -21.01
N ALA A 143 -1.92 1.50 -21.91
CA ALA A 143 -1.70 0.60 -23.04
C ALA A 143 -0.57 1.10 -23.95
N LYS A 144 -0.55 2.38 -24.28
CA LYS A 144 0.51 2.98 -25.10
C LYS A 144 1.89 2.88 -24.42
N LEU A 145 1.97 3.14 -23.11
CA LEU A 145 3.22 2.97 -22.36
C LEU A 145 3.70 1.52 -22.38
N LEU A 146 2.78 0.56 -22.28
CA LEU A 146 3.14 -0.85 -22.30
C LEU A 146 3.59 -1.29 -23.70
N ASP A 147 2.82 -0.96 -24.73
CA ASP A 147 3.03 -1.46 -26.08
C ASP A 147 4.24 -0.82 -26.79
N GLU A 148 4.45 0.49 -26.58
CA GLU A 148 5.50 1.24 -27.29
C GLU A 148 6.79 1.38 -26.46
N TYR A 149 6.70 1.37 -25.11
CA TYR A 149 7.83 1.67 -24.22
C TYR A 149 8.11 0.59 -23.19
N TYR A 150 7.32 -0.50 -23.16
CA TYR A 150 7.46 -1.61 -22.21
C TYR A 150 7.35 -1.18 -20.75
N VAL A 151 6.58 -0.12 -20.47
CA VAL A 151 6.33 0.37 -19.12
C VAL A 151 4.93 -0.03 -18.67
N ALA A 152 4.87 -0.98 -17.73
CA ALA A 152 3.61 -1.41 -17.13
C ALA A 152 3.20 -0.44 -16.00
N CYS A 153 1.97 0.05 -16.06
CA CYS A 153 1.37 0.90 -15.04
C CYS A 153 -0.13 0.59 -14.90
N VAL A 154 -0.77 1.14 -13.86
CA VAL A 154 -2.17 0.84 -13.59
C VAL A 154 -3.02 2.08 -13.85
N PRO A 155 -4.04 2.01 -14.75
CA PRO A 155 -4.92 3.14 -15.01
C PRO A 155 -5.70 3.53 -13.75
N GLY A 156 -5.86 4.84 -13.54
CA GLY A 156 -6.56 5.36 -12.37
C GLY A 156 -8.03 4.91 -12.29
N SER A 157 -8.67 4.64 -13.41
CA SER A 157 -10.05 4.12 -13.48
C SER A 157 -10.28 2.84 -12.67
N GLU A 158 -9.24 2.04 -12.42
CA GLU A 158 -9.31 0.85 -11.56
C GLU A 158 -9.53 1.20 -10.07
N TYR A 159 -9.33 2.46 -9.67
CA TYR A 159 -9.50 2.95 -8.30
C TYR A 159 -10.82 3.71 -8.10
N GLY A 160 -11.68 3.71 -9.07
CA GLY A 160 -13.03 4.27 -8.98
C GLY A 160 -13.31 5.36 -10.01
N PRO A 161 -14.59 5.77 -10.12
CA PRO A 161 -15.06 6.65 -11.20
C PRO A 161 -14.53 8.08 -11.10
N TYR A 162 -14.03 8.49 -9.93
CA TYR A 162 -13.51 9.85 -9.70
C TYR A 162 -11.99 9.95 -9.81
N ALA A 163 -11.34 8.90 -10.26
CA ALA A 163 -9.88 8.86 -10.38
C ALA A 163 -9.31 9.83 -11.44
N GLY A 164 -10.16 10.34 -12.35
CA GLY A 164 -9.74 11.28 -13.39
C GLY A 164 -8.70 10.71 -14.35
N CYS A 165 -7.96 11.58 -15.02
CA CYS A 165 -6.88 11.19 -15.94
C CYS A 165 -5.58 10.92 -15.17
N ASN A 166 -5.61 9.96 -14.27
CA ASN A 166 -4.47 9.55 -13.47
C ASN A 166 -4.02 8.12 -13.76
N THR A 167 -2.76 7.85 -13.48
CA THR A 167 -2.13 6.53 -13.62
C THR A 167 -1.22 6.28 -12.42
N ARG A 168 -1.29 5.07 -11.83
CA ARG A 168 -0.41 4.67 -10.74
C ARG A 168 0.87 4.06 -11.28
N LEU A 169 1.99 4.65 -10.89
CA LEU A 169 3.34 4.13 -11.05
C LEU A 169 3.85 3.53 -9.74
N SER A 170 4.73 2.50 -9.81
CA SER A 170 5.36 1.87 -8.64
C SER A 170 6.82 1.48 -8.94
#